data_8d84a6edbd8ed2fa41a225f5da3ae2d2
#
_entry.id   8d84a6edbd8ed2fa41a225f5da3ae2d2
#
_cell.length_a   1.000
_cell.length_b   1.000
_cell.length_c   1.000
_cell.angle_alpha   90.00
_cell.angle_beta   90.00
_cell.angle_gamma   90.00
#
_symmetry.space_group_name_H-M   'P 1'
#
loop_
_entity.id
_entity.type
_entity.pdbx_description
1 polymer ?
#
loop_
_entity_poly.entity_id
_entity_poly.type
_entity_poly.pdbx_seq_one_letter_code
_entity_poly.pdbx_strand_id
1 'polypeptide(L)'
;MKTKMLLASILLSGAAFAQTSPLVMVTPSDYNIMAASPNGKWACGMYFDSGNEAYGFRWNLESGEIDLLNPSSPSQDYSVSNNGVVVGLYTDNGYKKNGASTQLAGYWQNNRWNRLEMPSDAVSSSGASGISPDGHYITGNVYVGGKYLGYVWKDGNIYRQLKENNGIAIPYAISPDGEYTTGWVMNNNRQACLWGPDGNFTTLSDQQSPFCVGKKFSPDGKKLLYFGGWQTEEEAGGAGKVRGAWALYDMETGKKSAILPAGDNDDLDFFDISGNGTVMCEDNQLGYIYQNGKGTFAYKFLKEKGVNLADYHVFVNPDSPKDSEGETLYNVTRATSVSVDYHIMGFLFYNGNKDSDGNYAISPQSMIVKFGSPMFSAMPPVSIKAQQLSGLNSVKITWKPNVAATGITGYKVYRDGNKVSSDVVTAEGFVDAGVSVGEHKY
;
A
#
# COMPACT_ATOMS: atom_id res chain seq x y z
N MET A 1 -16.83 3.52 31.68
CA MET A 1 -16.15 2.22 31.57
C MET A 1 -15.25 2.28 30.33
N LYS A 2 -13.93 2.19 30.48
CA LYS A 2 -13.02 2.12 29.31
C LYS A 2 -12.80 0.65 29.00
N THR A 3 -13.42 0.15 27.95
CA THR A 3 -13.21 -1.22 27.46
C THR A 3 -11.92 -1.24 26.65
N LYS A 4 -10.86 -1.85 27.17
CA LYS A 4 -9.65 -2.12 26.40
C LYS A 4 -9.86 -3.40 25.61
N MET A 5 -9.65 -3.32 24.31
CA MET A 5 -9.79 -4.42 23.39
C MET A 5 -8.43 -5.08 23.17
N LEU A 6 -8.34 -6.38 23.43
CA LEU A 6 -7.17 -7.18 23.07
C LEU A 6 -7.62 -8.24 22.06
N LEU A 7 -6.97 -8.28 20.90
CA LEU A 7 -7.22 -9.31 19.89
C LEU A 7 -6.73 -10.66 20.37
N ALA A 8 -7.57 -11.68 20.22
CA ALA A 8 -7.19 -13.07 20.41
C ALA A 8 -6.31 -13.53 19.25
N SER A 9 -5.09 -13.99 19.56
CA SER A 9 -4.26 -14.74 18.62
C SER A 9 -4.86 -16.13 18.39
N ILE A 10 -5.22 -16.44 17.15
CA ILE A 10 -5.63 -17.79 16.75
C ILE A 10 -4.35 -18.60 16.51
N LEU A 11 -4.09 -19.57 17.38
CA LEU A 11 -3.12 -20.63 17.13
C LEU A 11 -3.73 -21.64 16.12
N LEU A 12 -3.34 -21.53 14.86
CA LEU A 12 -3.60 -22.58 13.88
C LEU A 12 -2.56 -23.68 14.03
N SER A 13 -3.01 -24.87 14.41
CA SER A 13 -2.21 -26.10 14.33
C SER A 13 -1.81 -26.35 12.86
N GLY A 14 -0.49 -26.33 12.60
CA GLY A 14 0.04 -26.48 11.25
C GLY A 14 -0.23 -27.86 10.66
N ALA A 15 -1.06 -27.93 9.64
CA ALA A 15 -0.91 -28.96 8.63
C ALA A 15 0.27 -28.52 7.73
N ALA A 16 1.29 -29.36 7.63
CA ALA A 16 2.37 -29.19 6.68
C ALA A 16 1.80 -29.37 5.27
N PHE A 17 1.45 -28.24 4.62
CA PHE A 17 1.14 -28.24 3.20
C PHE A 17 2.47 -28.44 2.44
N ALA A 18 2.48 -29.36 1.50
CA ALA A 18 3.57 -29.49 0.54
C ALA A 18 3.78 -28.12 -0.11
N GLN A 19 4.98 -27.56 0.03
CA GLN A 19 5.33 -26.27 -0.57
C GLN A 19 5.27 -26.44 -2.09
N THR A 20 4.20 -25.99 -2.71
CA THR A 20 4.12 -25.90 -4.16
C THR A 20 5.12 -24.84 -4.62
N SER A 21 5.86 -25.14 -5.69
CA SER A 21 6.79 -24.16 -6.27
C SER A 21 6.08 -22.83 -6.53
N PRO A 22 6.72 -21.68 -6.32
CA PRO A 22 6.14 -20.39 -6.61
C PRO A 22 5.72 -20.28 -8.08
N LEU A 23 4.55 -19.71 -8.33
CA LEU A 23 4.13 -19.35 -9.68
C LEU A 23 4.64 -17.95 -9.99
N VAL A 24 5.44 -17.83 -11.03
CA VAL A 24 5.97 -16.54 -11.49
C VAL A 24 5.27 -16.13 -12.77
N MET A 25 4.76 -14.92 -12.80
CA MET A 25 4.16 -14.27 -13.97
C MET A 25 5.00 -13.03 -14.30
N VAL A 26 5.31 -12.83 -15.58
CA VAL A 26 6.17 -11.71 -16.03
C VAL A 26 5.40 -10.87 -17.04
N THR A 27 5.51 -9.56 -16.93
CA THR A 27 4.97 -8.61 -17.91
C THR A 27 5.77 -8.64 -19.23
N PRO A 28 5.27 -8.07 -20.31
CA PRO A 28 6.12 -7.65 -21.44
C PRO A 28 7.20 -6.65 -20.98
N SER A 29 8.20 -6.39 -21.82
CA SER A 29 9.20 -5.34 -21.57
C SER A 29 8.55 -3.97 -21.45
N ASP A 30 9.18 -3.08 -20.69
CA ASP A 30 8.78 -1.70 -20.45
C ASP A 30 7.48 -1.52 -19.64
N TYR A 31 7.03 -2.59 -18.97
CA TYR A 31 5.89 -2.57 -18.06
C TYR A 31 6.35 -2.54 -16.60
N ASN A 32 6.01 -1.48 -15.89
CA ASN A 32 6.36 -1.24 -14.50
C ASN A 32 5.13 -1.33 -13.59
N ILE A 33 5.07 -2.35 -12.74
CA ILE A 33 4.03 -2.47 -11.71
C ILE A 33 4.25 -1.39 -10.64
N MET A 34 3.17 -0.68 -10.31
CA MET A 34 3.15 0.32 -9.24
C MET A 34 2.43 -0.18 -7.99
N ALA A 35 1.38 -0.98 -8.15
CA ALA A 35 0.62 -1.51 -7.02
C ALA A 35 -0.02 -2.87 -7.34
N ALA A 36 -0.24 -3.67 -6.28
CA ALA A 36 -1.16 -4.80 -6.32
C ALA A 36 -2.37 -4.54 -5.41
N SER A 37 -3.51 -5.12 -5.77
CA SER A 37 -4.69 -5.08 -4.91
C SER A 37 -4.46 -5.89 -3.63
N PRO A 38 -5.04 -5.49 -2.49
CA PRO A 38 -4.87 -6.19 -1.23
C PRO A 38 -5.24 -7.68 -1.28
N ASN A 39 -6.24 -8.06 -2.08
CA ASN A 39 -6.62 -9.47 -2.27
C ASN A 39 -5.76 -10.23 -3.29
N GLY A 40 -4.76 -9.58 -3.90
CA GLY A 40 -3.85 -10.21 -4.84
C GLY A 40 -4.46 -10.63 -6.18
N LYS A 41 -5.62 -10.09 -6.56
CA LYS A 41 -6.29 -10.43 -7.84
C LYS A 41 -5.89 -9.50 -8.99
N TRP A 42 -5.45 -8.30 -8.67
CA TRP A 42 -5.14 -7.26 -9.63
C TRP A 42 -3.76 -6.65 -9.35
N ALA A 43 -3.10 -6.24 -10.40
CA ALA A 43 -1.99 -5.28 -10.34
C ALA A 43 -2.25 -4.15 -11.32
N CYS A 44 -1.63 -3.00 -11.09
CA CYS A 44 -1.64 -1.88 -12.03
C CYS A 44 -0.27 -1.24 -12.12
N GLY A 45 -0.07 -0.45 -13.15
CA GLY A 45 1.16 0.27 -13.36
C GLY A 45 1.19 1.01 -14.69
N MET A 46 2.39 1.27 -15.17
CA MET A 46 2.63 2.02 -16.40
C MET A 46 3.50 1.22 -17.35
N TYR A 47 3.20 1.28 -18.64
CA TYR A 47 4.15 0.91 -19.67
C TYR A 47 4.62 2.16 -20.40
N PHE A 48 5.82 2.12 -20.93
CA PHE A 48 6.43 3.21 -21.69
C PHE A 48 6.55 2.79 -23.14
N ASP A 49 6.02 3.62 -24.02
CA ASP A 49 6.15 3.40 -25.47
C ASP A 49 7.54 3.79 -25.98
N SER A 50 7.78 3.59 -27.27
CA SER A 50 9.06 3.97 -27.91
C SER A 50 9.36 5.48 -27.89
N GLY A 51 8.34 6.31 -27.63
CA GLY A 51 8.44 7.76 -27.43
C GLY A 51 8.68 8.15 -25.98
N ASN A 52 8.80 7.18 -25.07
CA ASN A 52 8.89 7.37 -23.62
C ASN A 52 7.64 8.03 -23.01
N GLU A 53 6.49 7.84 -23.66
CA GLU A 53 5.19 8.24 -23.12
C GLU A 53 4.64 7.15 -22.20
N ALA A 54 4.13 7.53 -21.04
CA ALA A 54 3.57 6.60 -20.05
C ALA A 54 2.09 6.34 -20.28
N TYR A 55 1.72 5.05 -20.31
CA TYR A 55 0.34 4.60 -20.45
C TYR A 55 0.01 3.63 -19.33
N GLY A 56 -1.14 3.80 -18.70
CA GLY A 56 -1.60 2.94 -17.63
C GLY A 56 -2.01 1.55 -18.11
N PHE A 57 -1.79 0.56 -17.27
CA PHE A 57 -2.30 -0.80 -17.47
C PHE A 57 -2.86 -1.40 -16.19
N ARG A 58 -3.77 -2.35 -16.37
CA ARG A 58 -4.27 -3.20 -15.29
C ARG A 58 -4.04 -4.66 -15.66
N TRP A 59 -3.56 -5.43 -14.70
CA TRP A 59 -3.26 -6.85 -14.88
C TRP A 59 -4.17 -7.69 -13.99
N ASN A 60 -4.96 -8.56 -14.60
CA ASN A 60 -5.72 -9.58 -13.91
C ASN A 60 -4.78 -10.75 -13.57
N LEU A 61 -4.47 -10.91 -12.29
CA LEU A 61 -3.53 -11.93 -11.82
C LEU A 61 -4.14 -13.35 -11.76
N GLU A 62 -5.45 -13.50 -11.94
CA GLU A 62 -6.11 -14.82 -12.03
C GLU A 62 -6.10 -15.33 -13.47
N SER A 63 -6.48 -14.48 -14.45
CA SER A 63 -6.49 -14.85 -15.88
C SER A 63 -5.15 -14.66 -16.58
N GLY A 64 -4.28 -13.80 -16.06
CA GLY A 64 -3.03 -13.39 -16.70
C GLY A 64 -3.21 -12.27 -17.75
N GLU A 65 -4.42 -11.77 -17.94
CA GLU A 65 -4.74 -10.76 -18.96
C GLU A 65 -4.30 -9.35 -18.52
N ILE A 66 -3.67 -8.63 -19.44
CA ILE A 66 -3.27 -7.22 -19.26
C ILE A 66 -4.16 -6.32 -20.10
N ASP A 67 -4.89 -5.44 -19.44
CA ASP A 67 -5.70 -4.39 -20.07
C ASP A 67 -4.91 -3.09 -20.14
N LEU A 68 -4.76 -2.51 -21.33
CA LEU A 68 -4.26 -1.13 -21.47
C LEU A 68 -5.39 -0.13 -21.20
N LEU A 69 -5.13 0.81 -20.29
CA LEU A 69 -6.12 1.79 -19.86
C LEU A 69 -6.07 3.02 -20.77
N ASN A 70 -6.86 3.01 -21.84
CA ASN A 70 -6.89 4.04 -22.87
C ASN A 70 -5.56 4.24 -23.63
N PRO A 71 -5.19 3.33 -24.53
CA PRO A 71 -3.92 3.41 -25.27
C PRO A 71 -3.81 4.62 -26.23
N SER A 72 -4.87 5.40 -26.36
CA SER A 72 -4.89 6.62 -27.21
C SER A 72 -4.50 7.88 -26.44
N SER A 73 -4.27 7.80 -25.12
CA SER A 73 -4.00 8.96 -24.29
C SER A 73 -3.16 8.58 -23.06
N PRO A 74 -2.05 9.29 -22.81
CA PRO A 74 -1.19 9.01 -21.69
C PRO A 74 -1.94 9.02 -20.36
N SER A 75 -1.58 8.08 -19.50
CA SER A 75 -2.07 7.98 -18.10
C SER A 75 -1.00 7.42 -17.17
N GLN A 76 -1.15 7.68 -15.87
CA GLN A 76 -0.27 7.17 -14.84
C GLN A 76 -1.12 6.54 -13.74
N ASP A 77 -0.90 5.27 -13.49
CA ASP A 77 -1.70 4.47 -12.56
C ASP A 77 -0.94 4.27 -11.26
N TYR A 78 -1.56 4.60 -10.13
CA TYR A 78 -0.88 4.60 -8.84
C TYR A 78 -1.39 3.55 -7.87
N SER A 79 -2.66 3.16 -7.96
CA SER A 79 -3.24 2.20 -7.02
C SER A 79 -4.43 1.45 -7.63
N VAL A 80 -4.70 0.25 -7.11
CA VAL A 80 -5.79 -0.61 -7.58
C VAL A 80 -6.53 -1.26 -6.41
N SER A 81 -7.86 -1.29 -6.50
CA SER A 81 -8.75 -1.91 -5.51
C SER A 81 -8.96 -3.41 -5.74
N ASN A 82 -9.62 -4.09 -4.80
CA ASN A 82 -9.93 -5.51 -4.87
C ASN A 82 -10.88 -5.91 -6.01
N ASN A 83 -11.68 -4.96 -6.50
CA ASN A 83 -12.59 -5.12 -7.64
C ASN A 83 -12.01 -4.59 -8.96
N GLY A 84 -10.72 -4.25 -8.98
CA GLY A 84 -10.00 -3.86 -10.19
C GLY A 84 -10.24 -2.42 -10.63
N VAL A 85 -10.76 -1.55 -9.77
CA VAL A 85 -10.79 -0.10 -10.03
C VAL A 85 -9.38 0.45 -9.88
N VAL A 86 -8.86 1.10 -10.92
CA VAL A 86 -7.54 1.74 -10.92
C VAL A 86 -7.70 3.24 -10.75
N VAL A 87 -6.83 3.86 -9.97
CA VAL A 87 -6.80 5.32 -9.79
C VAL A 87 -5.45 5.89 -10.22
N GLY A 88 -5.50 7.12 -10.70
CA GLY A 88 -4.30 7.76 -11.20
C GLY A 88 -4.54 9.13 -11.82
N LEU A 89 -3.68 9.43 -12.77
CA LEU A 89 -3.71 10.61 -13.62
C LEU A 89 -4.04 10.18 -15.04
N TYR A 90 -4.99 10.86 -15.69
CA TYR A 90 -5.30 10.60 -17.09
C TYR A 90 -5.52 11.92 -17.86
N THR A 91 -5.33 11.89 -19.16
CA THR A 91 -5.61 13.06 -20.01
C THR A 91 -7.08 13.08 -20.44
N ASP A 92 -7.83 14.08 -20.00
CA ASP A 92 -9.21 14.32 -20.42
C ASP A 92 -9.25 15.39 -21.50
N ASN A 93 -9.33 14.97 -22.76
CA ASN A 93 -9.42 15.88 -23.91
C ASN A 93 -10.72 16.70 -23.95
N GLY A 94 -11.76 16.29 -23.20
CA GLY A 94 -13.02 17.00 -23.04
C GLY A 94 -12.98 18.10 -21.99
N TYR A 95 -11.99 18.07 -21.11
CA TYR A 95 -11.86 19.07 -20.06
C TYR A 95 -10.90 20.17 -20.49
N LYS A 96 -11.48 21.28 -20.96
CA LYS A 96 -10.72 22.47 -21.34
C LYS A 96 -11.05 23.61 -20.39
N LYS A 97 -10.12 23.95 -19.52
CA LYS A 97 -10.14 25.19 -18.75
C LYS A 97 -8.99 26.04 -19.25
N ASN A 98 -9.27 27.28 -19.68
CA ASN A 98 -8.29 28.20 -20.26
C ASN A 98 -7.57 27.69 -21.54
N GLY A 99 -8.20 26.79 -22.30
CA GLY A 99 -7.68 26.34 -23.61
C GLY A 99 -6.64 25.22 -23.57
N ALA A 100 -6.21 24.78 -22.40
CA ALA A 100 -5.27 23.67 -22.26
C ALA A 100 -5.99 22.33 -21.98
N SER A 101 -5.53 21.27 -22.64
CA SER A 101 -5.84 19.90 -22.21
C SER A 101 -5.09 19.63 -20.93
N THR A 102 -5.75 19.15 -19.89
CA THR A 102 -5.13 18.91 -18.60
C THR A 102 -5.16 17.44 -18.24
N GLN A 103 -4.10 16.97 -17.60
CA GLN A 103 -4.14 15.70 -16.91
C GLN A 103 -4.99 15.85 -15.65
N LEU A 104 -5.88 14.93 -15.39
CA LEU A 104 -6.84 14.98 -14.29
C LEU A 104 -6.75 13.75 -13.41
N ALA A 105 -7.02 13.94 -12.13
CA ALA A 105 -7.28 12.85 -11.21
C ALA A 105 -8.53 12.08 -11.64
N GLY A 106 -8.43 10.77 -11.73
CA GLY A 106 -9.52 9.92 -12.16
C GLY A 106 -9.43 8.49 -11.69
N TYR A 107 -10.46 7.74 -12.06
CA TYR A 107 -10.51 6.31 -11.80
C TYR A 107 -10.98 5.55 -13.04
N TRP A 108 -10.33 4.42 -13.32
CA TRP A 108 -10.71 3.51 -14.39
C TRP A 108 -11.69 2.48 -13.89
N GLN A 109 -12.88 2.49 -14.45
CA GLN A 109 -13.93 1.53 -14.16
C GLN A 109 -14.86 1.39 -15.37
N ASN A 110 -15.42 0.22 -15.62
CA ASN A 110 -16.32 -0.05 -16.75
C ASN A 110 -15.67 0.31 -18.11
N ASN A 111 -14.40 -0.05 -18.28
CA ASN A 111 -13.59 0.18 -19.48
C ASN A 111 -13.48 1.65 -19.94
N ARG A 112 -13.51 2.56 -18.97
CA ARG A 112 -13.28 3.98 -19.23
C ARG A 112 -12.69 4.69 -18.02
N TRP A 113 -11.99 5.78 -18.28
CA TRP A 113 -11.64 6.77 -17.27
C TRP A 113 -12.88 7.58 -16.88
N ASN A 114 -13.06 7.75 -15.60
CA ASN A 114 -14.09 8.58 -15.00
C ASN A 114 -13.39 9.69 -14.21
N ARG A 115 -13.79 10.94 -14.49
CA ARG A 115 -13.26 12.10 -13.78
C ARG A 115 -13.79 12.11 -12.34
N LEU A 116 -12.92 12.40 -11.37
CA LEU A 116 -13.35 12.73 -10.03
C LEU A 116 -13.98 14.14 -9.99
N GLU A 117 -14.95 14.34 -9.13
CA GLU A 117 -15.54 15.67 -8.92
C GLU A 117 -14.46 16.68 -8.56
N MET A 118 -14.48 17.86 -9.20
CA MET A 118 -13.49 18.91 -9.01
C MET A 118 -14.15 20.14 -8.40
N PRO A 119 -13.49 20.85 -7.48
CA PRO A 119 -13.93 22.18 -7.08
C PRO A 119 -14.11 23.10 -8.29
N SER A 120 -15.10 23.99 -8.22
CA SER A 120 -15.47 24.87 -9.34
C SER A 120 -14.34 25.79 -9.82
N ASP A 121 -13.43 26.13 -8.94
CA ASP A 121 -12.26 27.00 -9.15
C ASP A 121 -10.95 26.23 -9.41
N ALA A 122 -11.02 24.88 -9.49
CA ALA A 122 -9.87 24.05 -9.83
C ALA A 122 -9.33 24.38 -11.23
N VAL A 123 -8.04 24.62 -11.35
CA VAL A 123 -7.40 25.08 -12.61
C VAL A 123 -6.69 23.94 -13.34
N SER A 124 -6.16 22.99 -12.61
CA SER A 124 -5.50 21.81 -13.17
C SER A 124 -5.55 20.68 -12.18
N SER A 125 -5.08 19.56 -12.64
CA SER A 125 -5.10 18.35 -11.87
C SER A 125 -3.97 18.15 -10.94
N SER A 126 -4.15 17.08 -10.37
CA SER A 126 -3.26 16.37 -9.49
C SER A 126 -3.72 14.93 -9.46
N GLY A 127 -2.86 13.99 -9.12
CA GLY A 127 -3.19 12.58 -9.19
C GLY A 127 -4.18 12.14 -8.12
N ALA A 128 -4.97 11.13 -8.44
CA ALA A 128 -5.56 10.25 -7.46
C ALA A 128 -4.51 9.22 -7.04
N SER A 129 -4.04 9.30 -5.80
CA SER A 129 -2.85 8.56 -5.34
C SER A 129 -3.17 7.26 -4.59
N GLY A 130 -4.35 7.16 -3.99
CA GLY A 130 -4.76 6.00 -3.21
C GLY A 130 -6.24 5.67 -3.35
N ILE A 131 -6.55 4.38 -3.24
CA ILE A 131 -7.93 3.86 -3.26
C ILE A 131 -8.11 2.85 -2.14
N SER A 132 -9.29 2.84 -1.51
CA SER A 132 -9.67 1.82 -0.54
C SER A 132 -9.84 0.44 -1.21
N PRO A 133 -9.64 -0.67 -0.49
CA PRO A 133 -9.77 -2.00 -1.06
C PRO A 133 -11.13 -2.29 -1.69
N ASP A 134 -12.21 -1.71 -1.18
CA ASP A 134 -13.56 -1.84 -1.75
C ASP A 134 -13.81 -0.98 -3.00
N GLY A 135 -12.90 -0.03 -3.27
CA GLY A 135 -12.98 0.87 -4.42
C GLY A 135 -13.86 2.11 -4.24
N HIS A 136 -14.43 2.30 -3.05
CA HIS A 136 -15.36 3.41 -2.80
C HIS A 136 -14.69 4.73 -2.44
N TYR A 137 -13.55 4.68 -1.71
CA TYR A 137 -12.86 5.87 -1.28
C TYR A 137 -11.56 6.06 -2.03
N ILE A 138 -11.38 7.25 -2.56
CA ILE A 138 -10.19 7.65 -3.34
C ILE A 138 -9.61 8.89 -2.67
N THR A 139 -8.28 8.97 -2.60
CA THR A 139 -7.59 10.17 -2.12
C THR A 139 -6.61 10.69 -3.15
N GLY A 140 -6.39 11.99 -3.12
CA GLY A 140 -5.48 12.70 -4.02
C GLY A 140 -5.56 14.19 -3.78
N ASN A 141 -4.97 14.98 -4.66
CA ASN A 141 -4.96 16.42 -4.50
C ASN A 141 -5.35 17.15 -5.79
N VAL A 142 -5.81 18.38 -5.66
CA VAL A 142 -6.24 19.28 -6.73
C VAL A 142 -5.53 20.60 -6.61
N TYR A 143 -5.13 21.19 -7.73
CA TYR A 143 -4.53 22.53 -7.76
C TYR A 143 -5.59 23.61 -7.92
N VAL A 144 -5.72 24.46 -6.90
CA VAL A 144 -6.74 25.51 -6.81
C VAL A 144 -6.11 26.79 -6.29
N GLY A 145 -6.19 27.89 -7.05
CA GLY A 145 -5.77 29.20 -6.60
C GLY A 145 -4.33 29.30 -6.09
N GLY A 146 -3.39 28.58 -6.71
CA GLY A 146 -1.98 28.55 -6.29
C GLY A 146 -1.68 27.55 -5.16
N LYS A 147 -2.66 26.75 -4.74
CA LYS A 147 -2.55 25.77 -3.64
C LYS A 147 -2.74 24.34 -4.13
N TYR A 148 -2.09 23.38 -3.49
CA TYR A 148 -2.34 21.94 -3.65
C TYR A 148 -3.24 21.46 -2.50
N LEU A 149 -4.52 21.28 -2.78
CA LEU A 149 -5.53 20.90 -1.80
C LEU A 149 -5.83 19.42 -1.87
N GLY A 150 -5.71 18.74 -0.72
CA GLY A 150 -6.01 17.33 -0.60
C GLY A 150 -7.51 17.07 -0.46
N TYR A 151 -7.98 15.99 -1.08
CA TYR A 151 -9.37 15.55 -1.02
C TYR A 151 -9.49 14.05 -0.79
N VAL A 152 -10.61 13.66 -0.22
CA VAL A 152 -11.14 12.31 -0.29
C VAL A 152 -12.43 12.37 -1.10
N TRP A 153 -12.53 11.51 -2.09
CA TRP A 153 -13.75 11.26 -2.86
C TRP A 153 -14.38 9.96 -2.42
N LYS A 154 -15.71 9.93 -2.43
CA LYS A 154 -16.49 8.71 -2.28
C LYS A 154 -17.35 8.51 -3.52
N ASP A 155 -17.20 7.36 -4.17
CA ASP A 155 -17.92 7.05 -5.42
C ASP A 155 -17.78 8.16 -6.48
N GLY A 156 -16.59 8.77 -6.56
CA GLY A 156 -16.25 9.82 -7.51
C GLY A 156 -16.63 11.25 -7.11
N ASN A 157 -17.43 11.44 -6.05
CA ASN A 157 -17.87 12.75 -5.57
C ASN A 157 -17.04 13.23 -4.38
N ILE A 158 -16.84 14.54 -4.24
CA ILE A 158 -16.11 15.12 -3.11
C ILE A 158 -16.81 14.71 -1.80
N TYR A 159 -16.11 13.97 -0.97
CA TYR A 159 -16.58 13.52 0.34
C TYR A 159 -16.01 14.38 1.46
N ARG A 160 -14.72 14.73 1.37
CA ARG A 160 -14.03 15.48 2.41
C ARG A 160 -12.82 16.22 1.84
N GLN A 161 -12.67 17.48 2.21
CA GLN A 161 -11.43 18.21 2.00
C GLN A 161 -10.48 17.99 3.19
N LEU A 162 -9.21 17.78 2.91
CA LEU A 162 -8.16 17.62 3.91
C LEU A 162 -7.58 18.98 4.26
N LYS A 163 -7.39 19.23 5.55
CA LYS A 163 -6.79 20.48 6.03
C LYS A 163 -5.37 20.62 5.51
N GLU A 164 -5.11 21.74 4.89
CA GLU A 164 -3.81 22.11 4.37
C GLU A 164 -2.96 22.84 5.42
N ASN A 165 -1.65 22.90 5.17
CA ASN A 165 -0.76 23.80 5.86
C ASN A 165 0.08 24.54 4.81
N ASN A 166 0.15 25.87 4.92
CA ASN A 166 0.79 26.75 3.93
C ASN A 166 0.35 26.48 2.47
N GLY A 167 -0.94 26.17 2.28
CA GLY A 167 -1.51 25.92 0.96
C GLY A 167 -1.22 24.56 0.35
N ILE A 168 -0.68 23.61 1.14
CA ILE A 168 -0.30 22.30 0.65
C ILE A 168 -0.84 21.18 1.55
N ALA A 169 -1.59 20.26 0.94
CA ALA A 169 -2.01 18.97 1.48
C ALA A 169 -1.87 17.92 0.37
N ILE A 170 -0.88 17.07 0.47
CA ILE A 170 -0.61 16.03 -0.54
C ILE A 170 -0.83 14.65 0.09
N PRO A 171 -2.00 14.05 -0.09
CA PRO A 171 -2.28 12.71 0.37
C PRO A 171 -1.68 11.65 -0.57
N TYR A 172 -1.24 10.54 0.00
CA TYR A 172 -0.68 9.39 -0.72
C TYR A 172 -1.52 8.13 -0.58
N ALA A 173 -2.08 7.88 0.60
CA ALA A 173 -2.85 6.67 0.84
C ALA A 173 -4.06 6.93 1.74
N ILE A 174 -5.05 6.06 1.60
CA ILE A 174 -6.27 6.05 2.40
C ILE A 174 -6.38 4.72 3.14
N SER A 175 -6.90 4.76 4.38
CA SER A 175 -7.13 3.55 5.17
C SER A 175 -8.21 2.66 4.55
N PRO A 176 -8.22 1.34 4.86
CA PRO A 176 -9.19 0.42 4.29
C PRO A 176 -10.65 0.79 4.50
N ASP A 177 -10.96 1.49 5.58
CA ASP A 177 -12.32 1.97 5.92
C ASP A 177 -12.66 3.34 5.36
N GLY A 178 -11.69 4.02 4.71
CA GLY A 178 -11.86 5.37 4.17
C GLY A 178 -11.86 6.49 5.23
N GLU A 179 -11.63 6.17 6.52
CA GLU A 179 -11.69 7.16 7.59
C GLU A 179 -10.40 8.00 7.71
N TYR A 180 -9.23 7.38 7.50
CA TYR A 180 -7.94 8.03 7.64
C TYR A 180 -7.23 8.18 6.30
N THR A 181 -6.45 9.25 6.19
CA THR A 181 -5.63 9.54 5.01
C THR A 181 -4.23 9.92 5.47
N THR A 182 -3.22 9.55 4.73
CA THR A 182 -1.84 9.90 5.05
C THR A 182 -1.10 10.49 3.87
N GLY A 183 -0.07 11.27 4.15
CA GLY A 183 0.75 11.97 3.17
C GLY A 183 1.63 13.01 3.83
N TRP A 184 1.66 14.24 3.30
CA TRP A 184 2.42 15.33 3.88
C TRP A 184 1.75 16.70 3.70
N VAL A 185 2.07 17.60 4.61
CA VAL A 185 1.77 19.03 4.55
C VAL A 185 3.06 19.83 4.53
N MET A 186 2.99 21.10 4.11
CA MET A 186 4.14 21.99 4.10
C MET A 186 4.17 22.84 5.39
N ASN A 187 5.29 22.79 6.11
CA ASN A 187 5.58 23.69 7.23
C ASN A 187 7.07 24.04 7.19
N ASN A 188 7.44 25.08 6.42
CA ASN A 188 8.81 25.39 5.97
C ASN A 188 9.41 24.27 5.11
N ASN A 189 9.24 23.03 5.47
CA ASN A 189 9.57 21.84 4.72
C ASN A 189 8.45 20.81 4.82
N ARG A 190 8.55 19.62 4.17
CA ARG A 190 7.55 18.56 4.28
C ARG A 190 7.47 18.03 5.71
N GLN A 191 6.26 17.74 6.12
CA GLN A 191 5.96 17.11 7.39
C GLN A 191 4.96 15.97 7.15
N ALA A 192 5.36 14.76 7.47
CA ALA A 192 4.48 13.59 7.38
C ALA A 192 3.29 13.75 8.33
N CYS A 193 2.10 13.43 7.86
CA CYS A 193 0.87 13.64 8.62
C CYS A 193 -0.16 12.53 8.40
N LEU A 194 -1.09 12.45 9.34
CA LEU A 194 -2.27 11.59 9.33
C LEU A 194 -3.50 12.48 9.48
N TRP A 195 -4.35 12.53 8.46
CA TRP A 195 -5.67 13.18 8.52
C TRP A 195 -6.70 12.20 9.07
N GLY A 196 -7.50 12.67 10.02
CA GLY A 196 -8.61 11.92 10.61
C GLY A 196 -9.91 12.05 9.82
N PRO A 197 -11.00 11.45 10.35
CA PRO A 197 -12.32 11.49 9.74
C PRO A 197 -12.92 12.89 9.58
N ASP A 198 -12.47 13.84 10.38
CA ASP A 198 -12.87 15.26 10.34
C ASP A 198 -12.06 16.10 9.34
N GLY A 199 -11.08 15.48 8.66
CA GLY A 199 -10.17 16.15 7.73
C GLY A 199 -9.05 16.94 8.41
N ASN A 200 -8.98 17.02 9.74
CA ASN A 200 -7.87 17.60 10.46
C ASN A 200 -6.69 16.61 10.50
N PHE A 201 -5.46 17.13 10.60
CA PHE A 201 -4.27 16.28 10.65
C PHE A 201 -3.55 16.34 11.99
N THR A 202 -2.88 15.25 12.31
CA THR A 202 -1.81 15.16 13.30
C THR A 202 -0.50 14.89 12.59
N THR A 203 0.60 15.44 13.11
CA THR A 203 1.92 15.22 12.54
C THR A 203 2.50 13.88 12.99
N LEU A 204 3.04 13.14 12.05
CA LEU A 204 3.73 11.87 12.32
C LEU A 204 5.23 12.09 12.55
N SER A 205 5.83 12.97 11.74
CA SER A 205 7.25 13.31 11.86
C SER A 205 7.47 14.34 12.95
N ASP A 206 8.48 14.11 13.78
CA ASP A 206 8.87 15.01 14.85
C ASP A 206 9.72 16.19 14.30
N GLN A 207 10.26 16.04 13.12
CA GLN A 207 11.01 17.06 12.40
C GLN A 207 10.51 17.22 10.95
N GLN A 208 11.07 18.18 10.25
CA GLN A 208 10.72 18.52 8.87
C GLN A 208 11.93 18.26 7.97
N SER A 209 11.69 17.56 6.87
CA SER A 209 12.71 17.36 5.83
C SER A 209 12.04 17.28 4.45
N PRO A 210 12.79 17.44 3.35
CA PRO A 210 12.24 17.28 2.00
C PRO A 210 11.63 15.90 1.74
N PHE A 211 11.95 14.91 2.57
CA PHE A 211 11.57 13.51 2.39
C PHE A 211 10.44 13.04 3.32
N CYS A 212 10.05 13.86 4.34
CA CYS A 212 8.98 13.45 5.27
C CYS A 212 7.66 13.18 4.54
N VAL A 213 7.12 11.98 4.70
CA VAL A 213 5.88 11.54 4.03
C VAL A 213 5.21 10.40 4.76
N GLY A 214 3.88 10.45 4.90
CA GLY A 214 3.08 9.26 5.20
C GLY A 214 2.86 8.48 3.91
N LYS A 215 3.21 7.20 3.87
CA LYS A 215 3.33 6.46 2.59
C LYS A 215 2.17 5.50 2.35
N LYS A 216 1.90 4.59 3.28
CA LYS A 216 0.96 3.50 3.04
C LYS A 216 0.38 2.94 4.34
N PHE A 217 -0.90 2.62 4.34
CA PHE A 217 -1.51 1.81 5.40
C PHE A 217 -1.29 0.33 5.12
N SER A 218 -1.08 -0.46 6.18
CA SER A 218 -1.22 -1.91 6.05
C SER A 218 -2.65 -2.26 5.62
N PRO A 219 -2.85 -3.35 4.87
CA PRO A 219 -4.16 -3.71 4.35
C PRO A 219 -5.23 -3.97 5.42
N ASP A 220 -4.83 -4.27 6.65
CA ASP A 220 -5.73 -4.37 7.81
C ASP A 220 -6.00 -3.02 8.51
N GLY A 221 -5.35 -1.95 8.04
CA GLY A 221 -5.50 -0.61 8.59
C GLY A 221 -4.84 -0.38 9.95
N LYS A 222 -4.10 -1.35 10.49
CA LYS A 222 -3.53 -1.26 11.85
C LYS A 222 -2.20 -0.55 11.91
N LYS A 223 -1.48 -0.52 10.82
CA LYS A 223 -0.16 0.11 10.75
C LYS A 223 -0.11 1.12 9.60
N LEU A 224 0.65 2.17 9.83
CA LEU A 224 0.95 3.17 8.83
C LEU A 224 2.45 3.27 8.67
N LEU A 225 2.92 3.07 7.44
CA LEU A 225 4.30 3.26 7.04
C LEU A 225 4.53 4.75 6.71
N TYR A 226 5.55 5.37 7.32
CA TYR A 226 5.90 6.76 7.05
C TYR A 226 7.40 6.99 7.17
N PHE A 227 7.89 8.04 6.47
CA PHE A 227 9.24 8.57 6.64
C PHE A 227 9.18 9.85 7.49
N GLY A 228 10.09 9.97 8.45
CA GLY A 228 10.12 11.09 9.38
C GLY A 228 10.26 10.67 10.84
N GLY A 229 10.47 9.37 11.09
CA GLY A 229 10.99 8.88 12.35
C GLY A 229 12.44 9.33 12.52
N TRP A 230 12.89 9.51 13.75
CA TRP A 230 14.26 9.92 14.05
C TRP A 230 14.97 8.86 14.84
N GLN A 231 16.23 8.63 14.50
CA GLN A 231 17.15 7.88 15.35
C GLN A 231 17.86 8.85 16.30
N THR A 232 18.09 8.42 17.52
CA THR A 232 18.95 9.10 18.47
C THR A 232 20.39 9.08 17.94
N GLU A 233 21.25 10.00 18.43
CA GLU A 233 22.69 9.99 18.08
C GLU A 233 23.35 8.62 18.38
N GLU A 234 22.92 7.95 19.42
CA GLU A 234 23.42 6.64 19.83
C GLU A 234 23.01 5.53 18.83
N GLU A 235 21.75 5.53 18.39
CA GLU A 235 21.23 4.61 17.38
C GLU A 235 21.83 4.87 15.97
N ALA A 236 22.22 6.09 15.68
CA ALA A 236 22.87 6.49 14.43
C ALA A 236 24.40 6.30 14.42
N GLY A 237 24.97 5.60 15.44
CA GLY A 237 26.40 5.30 15.49
C GLY A 237 27.30 6.45 16.00
N GLY A 238 26.73 7.41 16.72
CA GLY A 238 27.44 8.49 17.44
C GLY A 238 28.26 9.37 16.51
N ALA A 239 27.87 10.54 16.22
CA ALA A 239 28.66 11.63 15.63
C ALA A 239 27.76 12.83 15.29
N GLY A 240 26.74 13.13 16.13
CA GLY A 240 25.88 14.30 15.91
C GLY A 240 25.00 14.22 14.65
N LYS A 241 24.81 13.02 14.10
CA LYS A 241 24.00 12.80 12.89
C LYS A 241 22.61 12.30 13.28
N VAL A 242 21.66 13.19 13.31
CA VAL A 242 20.24 12.83 13.34
C VAL A 242 19.85 12.45 11.91
N ARG A 243 19.52 11.20 11.67
CA ARG A 243 19.08 10.70 10.36
C ARG A 243 17.58 10.51 10.34
N GLY A 244 16.92 10.89 9.24
CA GLY A 244 15.54 10.51 9.00
C GLY A 244 15.44 8.99 8.89
N ALA A 245 14.40 8.41 9.45
CA ALA A 245 14.15 6.99 9.41
C ALA A 245 12.74 6.67 8.91
N TRP A 246 12.60 5.55 8.25
CA TRP A 246 11.30 4.93 8.02
C TRP A 246 10.79 4.33 9.33
N ALA A 247 9.50 4.52 9.58
CA ALA A 247 8.87 4.08 10.81
C ALA A 247 7.46 3.54 10.56
N LEU A 248 6.99 2.75 11.51
CA LEU A 248 5.61 2.32 11.61
C LEU A 248 4.91 3.09 12.71
N TYR A 249 3.72 3.59 12.38
CA TYR A 249 2.77 4.13 13.34
C TYR A 249 1.67 3.08 13.57
N ASP A 250 1.48 2.71 14.81
CA ASP A 250 0.41 1.79 15.22
C ASP A 250 -0.88 2.60 15.39
N MET A 251 -1.87 2.31 14.57
CA MET A 251 -3.13 3.09 14.50
C MET A 251 -4.01 2.91 15.74
N GLU A 252 -3.83 1.83 16.48
CA GLU A 252 -4.61 1.55 17.70
C GLU A 252 -4.00 2.23 18.94
N THR A 253 -2.69 2.15 19.09
CA THR A 253 -1.97 2.63 20.28
C THR A 253 -1.33 4.00 20.12
N GLY A 254 -1.17 4.48 18.88
CA GLY A 254 -0.44 5.70 18.54
C GLY A 254 1.09 5.56 18.70
N LYS A 255 1.60 4.33 18.93
CA LYS A 255 3.02 4.09 19.13
C LYS A 255 3.77 4.18 17.79
N LYS A 256 4.89 4.89 17.81
CA LYS A 256 5.85 4.96 16.70
C LYS A 256 6.99 3.98 16.96
N SER A 257 7.43 3.26 15.92
CA SER A 257 8.58 2.36 15.98
C SER A 257 9.40 2.46 14.71
N ALA A 258 10.70 2.73 14.83
CA ALA A 258 11.60 2.71 13.68
C ALA A 258 11.64 1.29 13.07
N ILE A 259 11.68 1.22 11.73
CA ILE A 259 11.77 -0.05 11.02
C ILE A 259 13.21 -0.46 10.83
N LEU A 260 14.08 0.49 10.57
CA LEU A 260 15.46 0.23 10.25
C LEU A 260 16.40 0.93 11.21
N PRO A 261 17.44 0.24 11.67
CA PRO A 261 18.68 0.94 11.91
C PRO A 261 19.08 1.55 10.57
N ALA A 262 19.27 2.85 10.52
CA ALA A 262 19.91 3.43 9.37
C ALA A 262 21.26 2.75 9.22
N GLY A 263 21.39 1.88 8.24
CA GLY A 263 22.67 1.64 7.61
C GLY A 263 23.17 2.97 7.03
N ASP A 264 24.37 3.02 6.55
CA ASP A 264 24.96 4.23 5.96
C ASP A 264 24.24 4.74 4.69
N ASN A 265 23.10 4.16 4.32
CA ASN A 265 22.37 4.42 3.09
C ASN A 265 21.14 5.30 3.37
N ASP A 266 21.26 6.58 3.01
CA ASP A 266 20.16 7.55 2.99
C ASP A 266 19.17 7.28 1.81
N ASP A 267 19.39 6.21 1.01
CA ASP A 267 18.75 5.95 -0.28
C ASP A 267 17.65 4.87 -0.25
N LEU A 268 17.20 4.46 0.95
CA LEU A 268 16.10 3.50 1.05
C LEU A 268 14.75 4.16 0.73
N ASP A 269 14.10 3.74 -0.34
CA ASP A 269 12.72 4.12 -0.65
C ASP A 269 11.77 2.93 -0.38
N PHE A 270 10.70 3.19 0.37
CA PHE A 270 9.73 2.19 0.79
C PHE A 270 8.46 2.33 -0.03
N PHE A 271 7.94 1.21 -0.55
CA PHE A 271 6.83 1.22 -1.49
C PHE A 271 5.53 0.68 -0.92
N ASP A 272 5.59 -0.43 -0.19
CA ASP A 272 4.38 -1.10 0.28
C ASP A 272 4.60 -1.84 1.61
N ILE A 273 3.50 -2.19 2.26
CA ILE A 273 3.47 -2.94 3.51
C ILE A 273 2.32 -3.95 3.49
N SER A 274 2.60 -5.20 3.90
CA SER A 274 1.59 -6.26 4.06
C SER A 274 0.89 -6.22 5.42
N GLY A 275 -0.16 -7.02 5.55
CA GLY A 275 -0.89 -7.17 6.81
C GLY A 275 -0.05 -7.74 7.95
N ASN A 276 0.95 -8.55 7.67
CA ASN A 276 1.88 -9.07 8.68
C ASN A 276 3.06 -8.13 8.99
N GLY A 277 3.11 -6.95 8.34
CA GLY A 277 4.17 -5.97 8.54
C GLY A 277 5.44 -6.21 7.71
N THR A 278 5.41 -7.09 6.71
CA THR A 278 6.47 -7.17 5.71
C THR A 278 6.47 -5.90 4.88
N VAL A 279 7.62 -5.26 4.75
CA VAL A 279 7.78 -4.00 4.02
C VAL A 279 8.61 -4.24 2.77
N MET A 280 8.14 -3.67 1.66
CA MET A 280 8.79 -3.70 0.36
C MET A 280 9.50 -2.40 0.12
N CYS A 281 10.76 -2.45 -0.27
CA CYS A 281 11.60 -1.27 -0.47
C CYS A 281 12.67 -1.48 -1.55
N GLU A 282 13.42 -0.43 -1.78
CA GLU A 282 14.61 -0.38 -2.62
C GLU A 282 15.77 0.14 -1.79
N ASP A 283 16.92 -0.51 -1.90
CA ASP A 283 18.19 -0.08 -1.33
C ASP A 283 19.19 0.04 -2.47
N ASN A 284 19.64 1.25 -2.74
CA ASN A 284 20.71 1.52 -3.72
C ASN A 284 20.47 0.82 -5.07
N GLN A 285 19.27 0.99 -5.63
CA GLN A 285 18.78 0.38 -6.89
C GLN A 285 18.63 -1.16 -6.85
N LEU A 286 18.58 -1.75 -5.68
CA LEU A 286 18.23 -3.15 -5.50
C LEU A 286 16.99 -3.28 -4.62
N GLY A 287 16.07 -4.12 -5.05
CA GLY A 287 14.88 -4.45 -4.28
C GLY A 287 15.24 -5.11 -2.96
N TYR A 288 14.54 -4.71 -1.90
CA TYR A 288 14.82 -5.13 -0.55
C TYR A 288 13.52 -5.46 0.19
N ILE A 289 13.53 -6.49 1.00
CA ILE A 289 12.39 -6.93 1.78
C ILE A 289 12.75 -6.91 3.25
N TYR A 290 11.99 -6.16 4.04
CA TYR A 290 12.18 -6.08 5.47
C TYR A 290 11.08 -6.86 6.19
N GLN A 291 11.46 -7.85 6.98
CA GLN A 291 10.54 -8.75 7.66
C GLN A 291 11.11 -9.17 9.01
N ASN A 292 10.31 -9.09 10.08
CA ASN A 292 10.70 -9.53 11.43
C ASN A 292 12.02 -8.91 11.94
N GLY A 293 12.26 -7.64 11.67
CA GLY A 293 13.47 -6.95 12.09
C GLY A 293 14.72 -7.26 11.25
N LYS A 294 14.56 -7.99 10.13
CA LYS A 294 15.66 -8.36 9.23
C LYS A 294 15.36 -7.95 7.81
N GLY A 295 16.34 -7.36 7.15
CA GLY A 295 16.29 -7.06 5.73
C GLY A 295 16.98 -8.13 4.89
N THR A 296 16.48 -8.33 3.67
CA THR A 296 17.02 -9.28 2.71
C THR A 296 16.85 -8.73 1.29
N PHE A 297 17.89 -8.77 0.48
CA PHE A 297 17.76 -8.39 -0.94
C PHE A 297 16.73 -9.27 -1.64
N ALA A 298 15.93 -8.65 -2.51
CA ALA A 298 14.83 -9.33 -3.19
C ALA A 298 15.30 -10.55 -4.00
N TYR A 299 16.46 -10.47 -4.66
CA TYR A 299 17.00 -11.60 -5.42
C TYR A 299 17.36 -12.79 -4.52
N LYS A 300 17.90 -12.55 -3.30
CA LYS A 300 18.18 -13.62 -2.32
C LYS A 300 16.89 -14.22 -1.79
N PHE A 301 15.94 -13.35 -1.40
CA PHE A 301 14.62 -13.77 -0.94
C PHE A 301 13.91 -14.66 -1.96
N LEU A 302 13.89 -14.25 -3.23
CA LEU A 302 13.27 -15.02 -4.32
C LEU A 302 13.93 -16.39 -4.50
N LYS A 303 15.27 -16.43 -4.47
CA LYS A 303 16.05 -17.67 -4.53
C LYS A 303 15.73 -18.61 -3.35
N GLU A 304 15.68 -18.08 -2.12
CA GLU A 304 15.31 -18.85 -0.92
C GLU A 304 13.88 -19.41 -1.01
N LYS A 305 12.99 -18.71 -1.72
CA LYS A 305 11.61 -19.16 -1.98
C LYS A 305 11.48 -20.10 -3.17
N GLY A 306 12.59 -20.48 -3.82
CA GLY A 306 12.63 -21.44 -4.92
C GLY A 306 12.37 -20.83 -6.30
N VAL A 307 12.48 -19.51 -6.46
CA VAL A 307 12.42 -18.83 -7.76
C VAL A 307 13.81 -18.86 -8.41
N ASN A 308 13.94 -19.49 -9.58
CA ASN A 308 15.16 -19.44 -10.36
C ASN A 308 15.14 -18.20 -11.28
N LEU A 309 15.82 -17.14 -10.89
CA LEU A 309 15.82 -15.86 -11.61
C LEU A 309 16.44 -15.95 -13.02
N ALA A 310 17.31 -16.94 -13.27
CA ALA A 310 17.88 -17.17 -14.58
C ALA A 310 16.83 -17.60 -15.62
N ASP A 311 15.76 -18.30 -15.19
CA ASP A 311 14.68 -18.74 -16.08
C ASP A 311 13.86 -17.56 -16.63
N TYR A 312 13.97 -16.40 -16.00
CA TYR A 312 13.28 -15.16 -16.38
C TYR A 312 14.23 -14.12 -16.99
N HIS A 313 15.43 -14.52 -17.35
CA HIS A 313 16.45 -13.66 -17.95
C HIS A 313 16.76 -12.39 -17.15
N VAL A 314 16.66 -12.45 -15.82
CA VAL A 314 17.02 -11.32 -14.96
C VAL A 314 18.49 -10.97 -15.16
N PHE A 315 18.76 -9.71 -15.48
CA PHE A 315 20.08 -9.22 -15.83
C PHE A 315 21.09 -9.42 -14.69
N VAL A 316 22.27 -9.89 -15.05
CA VAL A 316 23.45 -9.95 -14.19
C VAL A 316 24.53 -9.09 -14.85
N ASN A 317 24.97 -8.03 -14.17
CA ASN A 317 25.99 -7.15 -14.70
C ASN A 317 27.30 -7.95 -14.89
N PRO A 318 27.85 -8.04 -16.11
CA PRO A 318 29.07 -8.79 -16.38
C PRO A 318 30.29 -8.23 -15.65
N ASP A 319 30.31 -6.91 -15.36
CA ASP A 319 31.42 -6.24 -14.67
C ASP A 319 31.35 -6.42 -13.15
N SER A 320 30.15 -6.73 -12.60
CA SER A 320 29.93 -6.98 -11.18
C SER A 320 28.94 -8.14 -10.99
N PRO A 321 29.32 -9.39 -11.35
CA PRO A 321 28.37 -10.50 -11.38
C PRO A 321 28.09 -11.12 -10.02
N LYS A 322 28.83 -10.73 -8.99
CA LYS A 322 28.77 -11.29 -7.64
C LYS A 322 28.56 -10.21 -6.60
N ASP A 323 27.82 -10.56 -5.56
CA ASP A 323 27.71 -9.74 -4.34
C ASP A 323 28.93 -9.97 -3.40
N SER A 324 28.93 -9.29 -2.26
CA SER A 324 29.99 -9.39 -1.24
C SER A 324 30.11 -10.80 -0.63
N GLU A 325 29.09 -11.64 -0.75
CA GLU A 325 29.08 -13.03 -0.26
C GLU A 325 29.47 -14.03 -1.36
N GLY A 326 29.73 -13.54 -2.58
CA GLY A 326 30.11 -14.36 -3.74
C GLY A 326 28.91 -14.99 -4.47
N GLU A 327 27.68 -14.62 -4.12
CA GLU A 327 26.47 -15.07 -4.82
C GLU A 327 26.22 -14.26 -6.09
N THR A 328 25.47 -14.84 -7.05
CA THR A 328 25.10 -14.14 -8.28
C THR A 328 24.18 -12.96 -7.97
N LEU A 329 24.62 -11.77 -8.36
CA LEU A 329 23.89 -10.51 -8.18
C LEU A 329 22.89 -10.28 -9.33
N TYR A 330 21.66 -10.73 -9.15
CA TYR A 330 20.58 -10.48 -10.09
C TYR A 330 20.00 -9.09 -9.90
N ASN A 331 19.78 -8.37 -11.00
CA ASN A 331 19.31 -6.99 -10.99
C ASN A 331 17.77 -6.92 -10.82
N VAL A 332 17.30 -7.30 -9.64
CA VAL A 332 15.95 -7.06 -9.16
C VAL A 332 15.99 -5.72 -8.44
N THR A 333 15.55 -4.67 -9.15
CA THR A 333 15.78 -3.28 -8.72
C THR A 333 14.80 -2.81 -7.65
N ARG A 334 13.59 -3.39 -7.62
CA ARG A 334 12.56 -2.89 -6.72
C ARG A 334 11.62 -4.00 -6.30
N ALA A 335 11.27 -4.01 -5.02
CA ALA A 335 10.13 -4.72 -4.50
C ALA A 335 8.97 -3.71 -4.36
N THR A 336 7.90 -3.85 -5.15
CA THR A 336 6.95 -2.76 -5.39
C THR A 336 5.59 -2.92 -4.77
N SER A 337 5.14 -4.16 -4.56
CA SER A 337 3.77 -4.41 -4.09
C SER A 337 3.65 -5.75 -3.40
N VAL A 338 2.68 -5.85 -2.50
CA VAL A 338 2.45 -7.05 -1.71
C VAL A 338 0.97 -7.18 -1.37
N SER A 339 0.42 -8.40 -1.47
CA SER A 339 -0.93 -8.68 -0.99
C SER A 339 -0.97 -8.76 0.55
N VAL A 340 -2.18 -8.74 1.10
CA VAL A 340 -2.46 -8.73 2.55
C VAL A 340 -1.66 -9.78 3.33
N ASP A 341 -1.59 -10.98 2.81
CA ASP A 341 -0.94 -12.15 3.43
C ASP A 341 0.43 -12.46 2.83
N TYR A 342 0.93 -11.55 2.01
CA TYR A 342 2.15 -11.62 1.21
C TYR A 342 2.34 -12.90 0.37
N HIS A 343 1.27 -13.63 0.07
CA HIS A 343 1.37 -14.74 -0.86
C HIS A 343 1.56 -14.29 -2.31
N ILE A 344 1.34 -13.01 -2.61
CA ILE A 344 1.60 -12.38 -3.91
C ILE A 344 2.49 -11.16 -3.69
N MET A 345 3.62 -11.13 -4.37
CA MET A 345 4.58 -10.03 -4.32
C MET A 345 4.96 -9.59 -5.73
N GLY A 346 5.08 -8.27 -5.90
CA GLY A 346 5.49 -7.65 -7.15
C GLY A 346 6.93 -7.14 -7.10
N PHE A 347 7.66 -7.33 -8.17
CA PHE A 347 9.06 -6.92 -8.30
C PHE A 347 9.28 -6.25 -9.65
N LEU A 348 10.12 -5.22 -9.67
CA LEU A 348 10.69 -4.66 -10.87
C LEU A 348 12.11 -5.22 -11.06
N PHE A 349 12.44 -5.62 -12.27
CA PHE A 349 13.77 -6.12 -12.61
C PHE A 349 14.18 -5.64 -14.01
N TYR A 350 15.46 -5.73 -14.31
CA TYR A 350 15.95 -5.55 -15.67
C TYR A 350 16.08 -6.89 -16.37
N ASN A 351 15.53 -6.97 -17.58
CA ASN A 351 15.71 -8.11 -18.46
C ASN A 351 17.06 -7.96 -19.20
N GLY A 352 17.86 -9.02 -19.20
CA GLY A 352 19.20 -9.07 -19.79
C GLY A 352 19.28 -9.84 -21.10
N ASN A 353 18.26 -9.81 -21.94
CA ASN A 353 18.34 -10.42 -23.26
C ASN A 353 19.45 -9.80 -24.10
N LYS A 354 20.13 -10.62 -24.91
CA LYS A 354 21.10 -10.13 -25.88
C LYS A 354 20.41 -9.85 -27.20
N ASP A 355 20.79 -8.75 -27.83
CA ASP A 355 20.41 -8.42 -29.19
C ASP A 355 21.19 -9.29 -30.21
N SER A 356 20.94 -9.12 -31.51
CA SER A 356 21.61 -9.84 -32.60
C SER A 356 23.14 -9.64 -32.64
N ASP A 357 23.60 -8.53 -32.08
CA ASP A 357 25.02 -8.14 -32.06
C ASP A 357 25.73 -8.61 -30.78
N GLY A 358 24.97 -9.27 -29.87
CA GLY A 358 25.47 -9.82 -28.62
C GLY A 358 25.56 -8.81 -27.48
N ASN A 359 25.04 -7.57 -27.68
CA ASN A 359 24.94 -6.57 -26.62
C ASN A 359 23.71 -6.84 -25.76
N TYR A 360 23.74 -6.47 -24.49
CA TYR A 360 22.57 -6.55 -23.63
C TYR A 360 21.56 -5.46 -23.99
N ALA A 361 20.38 -5.88 -24.46
CA ALA A 361 19.21 -5.01 -24.56
C ALA A 361 18.52 -4.99 -23.19
N ILE A 362 18.96 -4.09 -22.31
CA ILE A 362 18.44 -3.99 -20.95
C ILE A 362 17.15 -3.19 -20.97
N SER A 363 16.03 -3.82 -20.61
CA SER A 363 14.74 -3.15 -20.44
C SER A 363 14.09 -3.49 -19.10
N PRO A 364 13.35 -2.55 -18.49
CA PRO A 364 12.63 -2.83 -17.27
C PRO A 364 11.46 -3.77 -17.55
N GLN A 365 11.26 -4.71 -16.63
CA GLN A 365 10.11 -5.62 -16.60
C GLN A 365 9.64 -5.81 -15.18
N SER A 366 8.39 -6.21 -15.03
CA SER A 366 7.87 -6.58 -13.73
C SER A 366 7.52 -8.06 -13.65
N MET A 367 7.68 -8.63 -12.47
CA MET A 367 7.20 -9.97 -12.17
C MET A 367 6.25 -9.94 -10.97
N ILE A 368 5.26 -10.81 -11.01
CA ILE A 368 4.44 -11.18 -9.87
C ILE A 368 4.81 -12.60 -9.47
N VAL A 369 5.10 -12.79 -8.20
CA VAL A 369 5.42 -14.10 -7.64
C VAL A 369 4.31 -14.49 -6.67
N LYS A 370 3.70 -15.67 -6.91
CA LYS A 370 2.68 -16.25 -6.05
C LYS A 370 3.28 -17.40 -5.25
N PHE A 371 3.31 -17.26 -3.93
CA PHE A 371 3.94 -18.20 -2.99
C PHE A 371 2.92 -19.19 -2.40
N GLY A 372 2.37 -20.09 -3.19
CA GLY A 372 1.46 -21.14 -2.70
C GLY A 372 0.13 -20.61 -2.15
N SER A 373 -0.43 -21.31 -1.15
CA SER A 373 -1.69 -20.90 -0.52
C SER A 373 -1.51 -19.66 0.36
N PRO A 374 -2.55 -18.81 0.49
CA PRO A 374 -2.55 -17.67 1.37
C PRO A 374 -2.12 -18.06 2.79
N MET A 375 -1.17 -17.33 3.38
CA MET A 375 -0.70 -17.61 4.75
C MET A 375 -1.77 -17.29 5.80
N PHE A 376 -2.76 -16.47 5.45
CA PHE A 376 -3.89 -16.12 6.30
C PHE A 376 -5.19 -16.24 5.52
N SER A 377 -6.00 -17.23 5.88
CA SER A 377 -7.32 -17.44 5.27
C SER A 377 -8.40 -16.51 5.86
N ALA A 378 -8.14 -15.87 7.00
CA ALA A 378 -9.08 -14.97 7.64
C ALA A 378 -8.35 -13.73 8.20
N MET A 379 -8.73 -12.57 7.69
CA MET A 379 -8.31 -11.28 8.25
C MET A 379 -9.31 -10.83 9.31
N PRO A 380 -8.86 -10.27 10.45
CA PRO A 380 -9.77 -9.74 11.44
C PRO A 380 -10.60 -8.58 10.85
N PRO A 381 -11.80 -8.36 11.36
CA PRO A 381 -12.58 -7.19 10.99
C PRO A 381 -11.87 -5.90 11.38
N VAL A 382 -12.21 -4.80 10.70
CA VAL A 382 -11.65 -3.46 10.96
C VAL A 382 -12.70 -2.56 11.61
N SER A 383 -12.28 -1.41 12.13
CA SER A 383 -13.17 -0.40 12.75
C SER A 383 -14.09 -0.99 13.83
N ILE A 384 -13.51 -1.83 14.69
CA ILE A 384 -14.27 -2.48 15.75
C ILE A 384 -14.58 -1.44 16.85
N LYS A 385 -15.85 -1.31 17.19
CA LYS A 385 -16.35 -0.41 18.25
C LYS A 385 -17.19 -1.20 19.24
N ALA A 386 -17.01 -0.95 20.54
CA ALA A 386 -17.84 -1.49 21.59
C ALA A 386 -18.55 -0.34 22.31
N GLN A 387 -19.85 -0.45 22.46
CA GLN A 387 -20.70 0.54 23.12
C GLN A 387 -21.60 -0.14 24.16
N GLN A 388 -21.51 0.28 25.40
CA GLN A 388 -22.46 -0.14 26.43
C GLN A 388 -23.86 0.41 26.11
N LEU A 389 -24.86 -0.45 26.13
CA LEU A 389 -26.24 -0.04 25.96
C LEU A 389 -26.78 0.50 27.30
N SER A 390 -27.28 1.73 27.28
CA SER A 390 -27.76 2.44 28.48
C SER A 390 -28.92 1.68 29.14
N GLY A 391 -28.82 1.47 30.46
CA GLY A 391 -29.82 0.76 31.25
C GLY A 391 -29.86 -0.75 31.06
N LEU A 392 -28.92 -1.34 30.32
CA LEU A 392 -28.86 -2.77 30.06
C LEU A 392 -27.46 -3.32 30.42
N ASN A 393 -27.43 -4.54 30.94
CA ASN A 393 -26.18 -5.29 31.08
C ASN A 393 -25.78 -5.90 29.72
N SER A 394 -25.60 -5.02 28.73
CA SER A 394 -25.35 -5.43 27.35
C SER A 394 -24.37 -4.48 26.68
N VAL A 395 -23.54 -5.03 25.79
CA VAL A 395 -22.57 -4.31 24.96
C VAL A 395 -22.88 -4.58 23.50
N LYS A 396 -23.07 -3.50 22.73
CA LYS A 396 -23.14 -3.58 21.27
C LYS A 396 -21.73 -3.49 20.71
N ILE A 397 -21.30 -4.53 20.00
CA ILE A 397 -20.05 -4.58 19.23
C ILE A 397 -20.41 -4.36 17.77
N THR A 398 -19.75 -3.44 17.11
CA THR A 398 -19.87 -3.21 15.67
C THR A 398 -18.49 -3.27 15.03
N TRP A 399 -18.44 -3.70 13.78
CA TRP A 399 -17.20 -3.76 12.98
C TRP A 399 -17.53 -3.54 11.52
N LYS A 400 -16.50 -3.30 10.72
CA LYS A 400 -16.60 -3.44 9.26
C LYS A 400 -15.88 -4.71 8.82
N PRO A 401 -16.38 -5.42 7.80
CA PRO A 401 -15.62 -6.49 7.17
C PRO A 401 -14.26 -5.97 6.73
N ASN A 402 -13.22 -6.79 6.88
CA ASN A 402 -11.96 -6.47 6.24
C ASN A 402 -12.10 -6.80 4.75
N VAL A 403 -12.31 -5.76 3.95
CA VAL A 403 -12.53 -5.89 2.50
C VAL A 403 -11.31 -6.43 1.75
N ALA A 404 -10.14 -6.45 2.39
CA ALA A 404 -8.97 -7.13 1.88
C ALA A 404 -9.02 -8.66 2.05
N ALA A 405 -9.89 -9.15 2.94
CA ALA A 405 -10.04 -10.58 3.15
C ALA A 405 -11.01 -11.21 2.15
N THR A 406 -10.65 -12.36 1.62
CA THR A 406 -11.49 -13.14 0.71
C THR A 406 -12.08 -14.36 1.44
N GLY A 407 -13.31 -14.73 1.09
CA GLY A 407 -13.94 -15.96 1.59
C GLY A 407 -14.46 -15.88 3.04
N ILE A 408 -14.58 -14.67 3.62
CA ILE A 408 -15.22 -14.52 4.94
C ILE A 408 -16.72 -14.78 4.80
N THR A 409 -17.21 -15.80 5.49
CA THR A 409 -18.64 -16.14 5.56
C THR A 409 -19.33 -15.53 6.79
N GLY A 410 -18.54 -14.98 7.73
CA GLY A 410 -19.00 -14.32 8.94
C GLY A 410 -17.99 -14.39 10.08
N TYR A 411 -18.41 -13.97 11.26
CA TYR A 411 -17.57 -13.77 12.42
C TYR A 411 -18.05 -14.58 13.62
N LYS A 412 -17.12 -14.93 14.51
CA LYS A 412 -17.41 -15.45 15.84
C LYS A 412 -16.98 -14.43 16.86
N VAL A 413 -17.86 -14.08 17.79
CA VAL A 413 -17.58 -13.09 18.83
C VAL A 413 -17.18 -13.79 20.12
N TYR A 414 -16.10 -13.30 20.73
CA TYR A 414 -15.58 -13.81 22.00
C TYR A 414 -15.50 -12.66 23.00
N ARG A 415 -15.79 -12.97 24.27
CA ARG A 415 -15.57 -12.08 25.40
C ARG A 415 -14.64 -12.78 26.37
N ASP A 416 -13.54 -12.15 26.74
CA ASP A 416 -12.53 -12.69 27.67
C ASP A 416 -12.06 -14.09 27.29
N GLY A 417 -11.95 -14.37 25.99
CA GLY A 417 -11.58 -15.66 25.44
C GLY A 417 -12.72 -16.68 25.30
N ASN A 418 -13.90 -16.40 25.81
CA ASN A 418 -15.07 -17.29 25.71
C ASN A 418 -15.99 -16.88 24.57
N LYS A 419 -16.38 -17.83 23.73
CA LYS A 419 -17.31 -17.58 22.63
C LYS A 419 -18.69 -17.15 23.17
N VAL A 420 -19.17 -15.99 22.78
CA VAL A 420 -20.47 -15.43 23.19
C VAL A 420 -21.50 -15.41 22.06
N SER A 421 -21.09 -15.50 20.79
CA SER A 421 -22.01 -15.72 19.68
C SER A 421 -22.39 -17.19 19.57
N SER A 422 -23.69 -17.53 19.50
CA SER A 422 -24.16 -18.92 19.29
C SER A 422 -23.66 -19.47 17.94
N ASP A 423 -23.84 -18.70 16.90
CA ASP A 423 -23.53 -19.03 15.53
C ASP A 423 -22.51 -18.06 14.89
N VAL A 424 -22.28 -18.24 13.61
CA VAL A 424 -21.51 -17.31 12.80
C VAL A 424 -22.37 -16.05 12.58
N VAL A 425 -21.85 -14.91 12.99
CA VAL A 425 -22.50 -13.60 12.81
C VAL A 425 -22.17 -13.10 11.41
N THR A 426 -23.17 -12.98 10.56
CA THR A 426 -23.05 -12.46 9.19
C THR A 426 -23.26 -10.95 9.11
N ALA A 427 -23.88 -10.34 10.13
CA ALA A 427 -24.06 -8.91 10.25
C ALA A 427 -22.77 -8.20 10.72
N GLU A 428 -22.69 -6.90 10.50
CA GLU A 428 -21.57 -6.04 10.92
C GLU A 428 -21.70 -5.60 12.40
N GLY A 429 -22.35 -6.39 13.21
CA GLY A 429 -22.51 -6.11 14.63
C GLY A 429 -23.15 -7.26 15.40
N PHE A 430 -22.92 -7.26 16.72
CA PHE A 430 -23.42 -8.23 17.67
C PHE A 430 -23.76 -7.54 18.99
N VAL A 431 -24.83 -7.98 19.62
CA VAL A 431 -25.18 -7.52 20.98
C VAL A 431 -24.89 -8.65 21.96
N ASP A 432 -23.89 -8.45 22.81
CA ASP A 432 -23.60 -9.33 23.92
C ASP A 432 -24.43 -8.94 25.12
N ALA A 433 -25.28 -9.85 25.58
CA ALA A 433 -26.19 -9.63 26.71
C ALA A 433 -25.65 -10.30 27.97
N GLY A 434 -26.06 -9.82 29.15
CA GLY A 434 -25.65 -10.38 30.42
C GLY A 434 -24.17 -10.12 30.76
N VAL A 435 -23.64 -9.01 30.30
CA VAL A 435 -22.26 -8.61 30.57
C VAL A 435 -22.15 -8.12 32.02
N SER A 436 -21.24 -8.71 32.79
CA SER A 436 -20.96 -8.29 34.17
C SER A 436 -20.35 -6.89 34.23
N VAL A 437 -20.43 -6.25 35.39
CA VAL A 437 -19.74 -4.98 35.58
C VAL A 437 -18.23 -5.22 35.63
N GLY A 438 -17.45 -4.53 34.82
CA GLY A 438 -16.01 -4.67 34.75
C GLY A 438 -15.42 -4.30 33.39
N GLU A 439 -14.12 -4.45 33.23
CA GLU A 439 -13.46 -4.41 31.93
C GLU A 439 -13.60 -5.77 31.25
N HIS A 440 -13.97 -5.75 29.97
CA HIS A 440 -14.07 -6.95 29.14
C HIS A 440 -13.30 -6.77 27.84
N LYS A 441 -12.77 -7.88 27.30
CA LYS A 441 -12.07 -7.96 26.00
C LYS A 441 -12.97 -8.67 24.99
N TYR A 442 -13.12 -8.08 23.83
CA TYR A 442 -13.85 -8.65 22.70
C TYR A 442 -12.95 -8.94 21.52
#